data_dbb0e16411fd2d477ef9514aafc298b8
#
_entry.id   dbb0e16411fd2d477ef9514aafc298b8
#
_cell.length_a   1.000
_cell.length_b   1.000
_cell.length_c   1.000
_cell.angle_alpha   90.00
_cell.angle_beta   90.00
_cell.angle_gamma   90.00
#
_symmetry.space_group_name_H-M   'P 1'
#
loop_
_entity.id
_entity.type
_entity.pdbx_description
1 polymer ?
#
loop_
_entity_poly.entity_id
_entity_poly.type
_entity_poly.pdbx_seq_one_letter_code
_entity_poly.pdbx_strand_id
1 'polypeptide(L)'
;MIYLKTDEEIELMRAANQLVGKTLGELAKHIAPGVNTLQLDKIAEEFIRDNGAVPAFLGYGGFPNSICASVNEQVVHGIPSSKTILKEGDVISVDCGTVLNGFVGDSAYTFCVGEVDPKVKALLKTTKESLYFCLLYTSDAADDTP
;
A
#
# COMPACT_ATOMS: atom_id res chain seq x y z
N MET A 1 25.78 2.08 10.47
CA MET A 1 26.52 1.93 9.19
C MET A 1 25.50 2.14 8.09
N ILE A 2 25.79 2.98 7.10
CA ILE A 2 24.88 3.21 5.94
C ILE A 2 25.35 2.28 4.82
N TYR A 3 24.43 1.48 4.27
CA TYR A 3 24.70 0.59 3.15
C TYR A 3 24.12 1.23 1.88
N LEU A 4 25.00 1.60 0.95
CA LEU A 4 24.58 2.03 -0.38
C LEU A 4 24.28 0.80 -1.23
N LYS A 5 23.21 0.87 -2.01
CA LYS A 5 22.81 -0.20 -2.95
C LYS A 5 23.57 -0.06 -4.26
N THR A 6 23.89 -1.18 -4.89
CA THR A 6 24.40 -1.20 -6.26
C THR A 6 23.27 -0.97 -7.27
N ASP A 7 23.61 -0.64 -8.51
CA ASP A 7 22.61 -0.45 -9.57
C ASP A 7 21.75 -1.71 -9.79
N GLU A 8 22.35 -2.90 -9.72
CA GLU A 8 21.66 -4.17 -9.83
C GLU A 8 20.69 -4.38 -8.65
N GLU A 9 21.10 -4.05 -7.43
CA GLU A 9 20.24 -4.13 -6.26
C GLU A 9 19.07 -3.13 -6.34
N ILE A 10 19.30 -1.93 -6.89
CA ILE A 10 18.26 -0.93 -7.12
C ILE A 10 17.21 -1.46 -8.09
N GLU A 11 17.60 -2.14 -9.17
CA GLU A 11 16.64 -2.74 -10.12
C GLU A 11 15.82 -3.88 -9.48
N LEU A 12 16.42 -4.70 -8.61
CA LEU A 12 15.69 -5.72 -7.86
C LEU A 12 14.70 -5.09 -6.86
N MET A 13 15.11 -4.03 -6.16
CA MET A 13 14.21 -3.25 -5.30
C MET A 13 13.08 -2.60 -6.10
N ARG A 14 13.38 -2.06 -7.29
CA ARG A 14 12.38 -1.50 -8.20
C ARG A 14 11.33 -2.52 -8.59
N ALA A 15 11.75 -3.74 -8.94
CA ALA A 15 10.82 -4.83 -9.29
C ALA A 15 9.89 -5.18 -8.12
N ALA A 16 10.42 -5.29 -6.89
CA ALA A 16 9.62 -5.56 -5.70
C ALA A 16 8.59 -4.42 -5.46
N ASN A 17 9.02 -3.16 -5.54
CA ASN A 17 8.13 -2.00 -5.35
C ASN A 17 7.07 -1.86 -6.46
N GLN A 18 7.42 -2.17 -7.71
CA GLN A 18 6.45 -2.21 -8.80
C GLN A 18 5.37 -3.28 -8.58
N LEU A 19 5.73 -4.41 -7.98
CA LEU A 19 4.74 -5.43 -7.64
C LEU A 19 3.79 -4.95 -6.54
N VAL A 20 4.28 -4.23 -5.52
CA VAL A 20 3.41 -3.57 -4.53
C VAL A 20 2.40 -2.64 -5.22
N GLY A 21 2.88 -1.78 -6.12
CA GLY A 21 2.00 -0.87 -6.87
C GLY A 21 0.95 -1.62 -7.70
N LYS A 22 1.31 -2.74 -8.34
CA LYS A 22 0.37 -3.60 -9.08
C LYS A 22 -0.64 -4.25 -8.16
N THR A 23 -0.22 -4.72 -6.97
CA THR A 23 -1.11 -5.30 -5.95
C THR A 23 -2.13 -4.28 -5.46
N LEU A 24 -1.69 -3.06 -5.14
CA LEU A 24 -2.61 -1.97 -4.77
C LEU A 24 -3.58 -1.62 -5.91
N GLY A 25 -3.10 -1.63 -7.16
CA GLY A 25 -3.94 -1.44 -8.34
C GLY A 25 -4.95 -2.57 -8.56
N GLU A 26 -4.61 -3.81 -8.24
CA GLU A 26 -5.55 -4.94 -8.25
C GLU A 26 -6.62 -4.75 -7.18
N LEU A 27 -6.23 -4.45 -5.94
CA LEU A 27 -7.16 -4.22 -4.84
C LEU A 27 -8.14 -3.08 -5.11
N ALA A 28 -7.70 -2.03 -5.80
CA ALA A 28 -8.55 -0.91 -6.20
C ALA A 28 -9.81 -1.34 -6.98
N LYS A 29 -9.73 -2.45 -7.74
CA LYS A 29 -10.85 -2.98 -8.52
C LYS A 29 -11.90 -3.67 -7.66
N HIS A 30 -11.54 -4.06 -6.45
CA HIS A 30 -12.37 -4.84 -5.54
C HIS A 30 -12.89 -4.02 -4.34
N ILE A 31 -12.36 -2.81 -4.12
CA ILE A 31 -12.79 -1.94 -3.02
C ILE A 31 -14.16 -1.33 -3.37
N ALA A 32 -15.20 -1.80 -2.68
CA ALA A 32 -16.57 -1.35 -2.87
C ALA A 32 -17.38 -1.55 -1.57
N PRO A 33 -18.51 -0.85 -1.40
CA PRO A 33 -19.42 -1.12 -0.30
C PRO A 33 -19.86 -2.59 -0.27
N GLY A 34 -19.88 -3.21 0.92
CA GLY A 34 -20.23 -4.61 1.13
C GLY A 34 -19.05 -5.59 1.11
N VAL A 35 -17.88 -5.19 0.63
CA VAL A 35 -16.66 -6.01 0.69
C VAL A 35 -16.08 -5.95 2.10
N ASN A 36 -15.62 -7.08 2.64
CA ASN A 36 -14.92 -7.09 3.91
C ASN A 36 -13.39 -7.08 3.72
N THR A 37 -12.66 -6.58 4.72
CA THR A 37 -11.21 -6.41 4.61
C THR A 37 -10.45 -7.74 4.51
N LEU A 38 -10.99 -8.86 5.02
CA LEU A 38 -10.37 -10.19 4.86
C LEU A 38 -10.44 -10.69 3.40
N GLN A 39 -11.48 -10.30 2.64
CA GLN A 39 -11.54 -10.61 1.20
C GLN A 39 -10.43 -9.88 0.45
N LEU A 40 -10.17 -8.61 0.78
CA LEU A 40 -9.06 -7.84 0.18
C LEU A 40 -7.71 -8.46 0.51
N ASP A 41 -7.51 -8.91 1.73
CA ASP A 41 -6.29 -9.61 2.16
C ASP A 41 -6.01 -10.87 1.33
N LYS A 42 -7.03 -11.69 1.12
CA LYS A 42 -6.92 -12.91 0.29
C LYS A 42 -6.57 -12.59 -1.15
N ILE A 43 -7.21 -11.58 -1.75
CA ILE A 43 -6.93 -11.13 -3.11
C ILE A 43 -5.47 -10.64 -3.22
N ALA A 44 -5.00 -9.86 -2.24
CA ALA A 44 -3.63 -9.39 -2.20
C ALA A 44 -2.63 -10.55 -2.11
N GLU A 45 -2.87 -11.50 -1.21
CA GLU A 45 -2.01 -12.67 -1.03
C GLU A 45 -1.92 -13.50 -2.31
N GLU A 46 -3.06 -13.84 -2.91
CA GLU A 46 -3.12 -14.60 -4.16
C GLU A 46 -2.36 -13.86 -5.27
N PHE A 47 -2.64 -12.58 -5.48
CA PHE A 47 -1.98 -11.78 -6.50
C PHE A 47 -0.45 -11.70 -6.31
N ILE A 48 0.04 -11.50 -5.09
CA ILE A 48 1.47 -11.45 -4.78
C ILE A 48 2.11 -12.80 -5.11
N ARG A 49 1.51 -13.93 -4.70
CA ARG A 49 2.04 -15.27 -4.93
C ARG A 49 2.02 -15.66 -6.40
N ASP A 50 0.97 -15.31 -7.12
CA ASP A 50 0.85 -15.56 -8.56
C ASP A 50 1.91 -14.80 -9.39
N ASN A 51 2.43 -13.71 -8.84
CA ASN A 51 3.55 -12.97 -9.43
C ASN A 51 4.94 -13.39 -8.89
N GLY A 52 5.04 -14.56 -8.24
CA GLY A 52 6.30 -15.17 -7.81
C GLY A 52 6.95 -14.52 -6.58
N ALA A 53 6.19 -13.74 -5.81
CA ALA A 53 6.64 -13.08 -4.59
C ALA A 53 5.98 -13.69 -3.33
N VAL A 54 6.39 -13.20 -2.16
CA VAL A 54 5.79 -13.54 -0.87
C VAL A 54 5.29 -12.26 -0.20
N PRO A 55 4.11 -12.29 0.46
CA PRO A 55 3.68 -11.16 1.31
C PRO A 55 4.71 -10.89 2.41
N ALA A 56 5.17 -9.64 2.52
CA ALA A 56 6.22 -9.28 3.47
C ALA A 56 5.72 -9.22 4.92
N PHE A 57 4.43 -8.91 5.11
CA PHE A 57 3.87 -8.71 6.46
C PHE A 57 3.39 -10.00 7.11
N LEU A 58 3.01 -11.01 6.32
CA LEU A 58 2.49 -12.27 6.82
C LEU A 58 3.51 -12.99 7.68
N GLY A 59 3.23 -13.12 8.99
CA GLY A 59 4.11 -13.73 9.99
C GLY A 59 5.19 -12.79 10.55
N TYR A 60 5.39 -11.60 9.98
CA TYR A 60 6.35 -10.63 10.49
C TYR A 60 5.92 -10.12 11.86
N GLY A 61 6.76 -10.31 12.88
CA GLY A 61 6.41 -9.95 14.26
C GLY A 61 5.11 -10.59 14.78
N GLY A 62 4.66 -11.68 14.17
CA GLY A 62 3.40 -12.36 14.51
C GLY A 62 2.16 -11.76 13.84
N PHE A 63 2.33 -10.84 12.87
CA PHE A 63 1.19 -10.27 12.13
C PHE A 63 0.48 -11.36 11.31
N PRO A 64 -0.85 -11.51 11.41
CA PRO A 64 -1.54 -12.71 10.91
C PRO A 64 -1.93 -12.66 9.43
N ASN A 65 -1.77 -11.51 8.76
CA ASN A 65 -2.31 -11.25 7.43
C ASN A 65 -1.25 -10.74 6.44
N SER A 66 -1.60 -10.69 5.17
CA SER A 66 -0.70 -10.28 4.08
C SER A 66 -0.63 -8.77 3.85
N ILE A 67 -1.70 -8.06 4.23
CA ILE A 67 -1.81 -6.59 4.17
C ILE A 67 -2.28 -6.02 5.50
N CYS A 68 -2.03 -4.72 5.73
CA CYS A 68 -2.77 -3.96 6.72
C CYS A 68 -3.94 -3.25 6.02
N ALA A 69 -5.12 -3.29 6.64
CA ALA A 69 -6.36 -2.71 6.11
C ALA A 69 -7.02 -1.84 7.18
N SER A 70 -6.69 -0.55 7.17
CA SER A 70 -7.10 0.41 8.20
C SER A 70 -8.26 1.27 7.70
N VAL A 71 -9.42 1.14 8.32
CA VAL A 71 -10.66 1.81 7.90
C VAL A 71 -10.92 3.03 8.77
N ASN A 72 -11.23 4.16 8.14
CA ASN A 72 -11.60 5.45 8.75
C ASN A 72 -10.59 5.93 9.81
N GLU A 73 -10.96 5.92 11.09
CA GLU A 73 -10.14 6.40 12.21
C GLU A 73 -8.95 5.48 12.58
N GLN A 74 -8.88 4.29 12.02
CA GLN A 74 -7.71 3.42 12.21
C GLN A 74 -6.50 4.02 11.49
N VAL A 75 -5.49 4.41 12.27
CA VAL A 75 -4.31 5.10 11.71
C VAL A 75 -3.46 4.17 10.86
N VAL A 76 -3.03 3.01 11.43
CA VAL A 76 -2.20 2.00 10.77
C VAL A 76 -2.47 0.61 11.35
N HIS A 77 -1.92 -0.42 10.70
CA HIS A 77 -1.88 -1.82 11.15
C HIS A 77 -3.26 -2.45 11.42
N GLY A 78 -4.31 -1.98 10.73
CA GLY A 78 -5.62 -2.61 10.78
C GLY A 78 -5.52 -4.07 10.33
N ILE A 79 -5.95 -5.02 11.22
CA ILE A 79 -5.93 -6.44 10.91
C ILE A 79 -7.16 -6.77 10.05
N PRO A 80 -6.99 -7.31 8.84
CA PRO A 80 -8.09 -7.76 7.99
C PRO A 80 -9.06 -8.70 8.70
N SER A 81 -10.35 -8.46 8.56
CA SER A 81 -11.40 -9.20 9.26
C SER A 81 -12.65 -9.37 8.40
N SER A 82 -13.29 -10.53 8.48
CA SER A 82 -14.60 -10.77 7.86
C SER A 82 -15.73 -9.94 8.49
N LYS A 83 -15.50 -9.37 9.67
CA LYS A 83 -16.47 -8.53 10.39
C LYS A 83 -16.36 -7.05 10.00
N THR A 84 -15.23 -6.63 9.43
CA THR A 84 -15.00 -5.25 8.98
C THR A 84 -15.47 -5.14 7.53
N ILE A 85 -16.71 -4.71 7.35
CA ILE A 85 -17.37 -4.56 6.05
C ILE A 85 -17.34 -3.10 5.65
N LEU A 86 -16.80 -2.81 4.48
CA LEU A 86 -16.73 -1.46 3.90
C LEU A 86 -18.14 -0.93 3.57
N LYS A 87 -18.34 0.35 3.80
CA LYS A 87 -19.60 1.06 3.56
C LYS A 87 -19.37 2.24 2.63
N GLU A 88 -20.43 2.70 2.00
CA GLU A 88 -20.45 3.96 1.26
C GLU A 88 -19.97 5.11 2.14
N GLY A 89 -19.03 5.90 1.65
CA GLY A 89 -18.45 7.03 2.36
C GLY A 89 -17.23 6.70 3.23
N ASP A 90 -16.89 5.42 3.41
CA ASP A 90 -15.66 5.02 4.12
C ASP A 90 -14.41 5.39 3.33
N VAL A 91 -13.29 5.50 4.03
CA VAL A 91 -11.94 5.44 3.46
C VAL A 91 -11.21 4.23 4.01
N ILE A 92 -10.39 3.58 3.20
CA ILE A 92 -9.55 2.47 3.63
C ILE A 92 -8.11 2.73 3.22
N SER A 93 -7.19 2.75 4.18
CA SER A 93 -5.76 2.74 3.93
C SER A 93 -5.28 1.31 3.87
N VAL A 94 -4.80 0.90 2.70
CA VAL A 94 -4.20 -0.41 2.48
C VAL A 94 -2.70 -0.24 2.42
N ASP A 95 -2.00 -0.96 3.30
CA ASP A 95 -0.55 -1.04 3.34
C ASP A 95 -0.13 -2.45 2.93
N CYS A 96 0.79 -2.54 1.98
CA CYS A 96 1.17 -3.78 1.32
C CYS A 96 2.67 -3.87 1.14
N GLY A 97 3.24 -4.99 1.57
CA GLY A 97 4.65 -5.30 1.35
C GLY A 97 4.84 -6.60 0.58
N THR A 98 5.85 -6.64 -0.29
CA THR A 98 6.23 -7.83 -1.06
C THR A 98 7.70 -8.16 -0.88
N VAL A 99 8.03 -9.45 -0.85
CA VAL A 99 9.42 -9.93 -0.97
C VAL A 99 9.56 -10.61 -2.32
N LEU A 100 10.38 -10.01 -3.19
CA LEU A 100 10.67 -10.53 -4.53
C LEU A 100 12.19 -10.57 -4.73
N ASN A 101 12.74 -11.72 -5.14
CA ASN A 101 14.17 -11.90 -5.37
C ASN A 101 15.06 -11.47 -4.19
N GLY A 102 14.58 -11.64 -2.95
CA GLY A 102 15.29 -11.28 -1.73
C GLY A 102 15.22 -9.78 -1.34
N PHE A 103 14.52 -8.97 -2.12
CA PHE A 103 14.30 -7.54 -1.83
C PHE A 103 12.86 -7.27 -1.43
N VAL A 104 12.68 -6.29 -0.54
CA VAL A 104 11.38 -5.90 -0.02
C VAL A 104 10.91 -4.63 -0.75
N GLY A 105 9.68 -4.67 -1.25
CA GLY A 105 8.91 -3.49 -1.64
C GLY A 105 7.85 -3.20 -0.59
N ASP A 106 7.54 -1.93 -0.35
CA ASP A 106 6.59 -1.51 0.66
C ASP A 106 5.94 -0.18 0.25
N SER A 107 4.61 -0.11 0.32
CA SER A 107 3.87 1.12 0.06
C SER A 107 2.43 1.01 0.55
N ALA A 108 1.87 2.17 0.91
CA ALA A 108 0.48 2.31 1.31
C ALA A 108 -0.28 3.26 0.38
N TYR A 109 -1.57 3.02 0.23
CA TYR A 109 -2.49 3.92 -0.48
C TYR A 109 -3.86 3.95 0.20
N THR A 110 -4.48 5.13 0.25
CA THR A 110 -5.82 5.30 0.80
C THR A 110 -6.85 5.39 -0.32
N PHE A 111 -7.84 4.53 -0.28
CA PHE A 111 -8.94 4.44 -1.24
C PHE A 111 -10.23 4.99 -0.65
N CYS A 112 -11.01 5.67 -1.49
CA CYS A 112 -12.38 6.03 -1.17
C CYS A 112 -13.30 4.85 -1.49
N VAL A 113 -14.28 4.59 -0.62
CA VAL A 113 -15.31 3.56 -0.84
C VAL A 113 -16.59 4.27 -1.29
N GLY A 114 -16.84 4.24 -2.60
CA GLY A 114 -17.93 5.01 -3.20
C GLY A 114 -17.72 6.53 -3.09
N GLU A 115 -18.79 7.28 -2.81
CA GLU A 115 -18.73 8.73 -2.67
C GLU A 115 -18.42 9.13 -1.21
N VAL A 116 -17.33 9.86 -1.01
CA VAL A 116 -16.88 10.36 0.29
C VAL A 116 -17.06 11.87 0.40
N ASP A 117 -17.11 12.38 1.63
CA ASP A 117 -17.21 13.82 1.90
C ASP A 117 -16.11 14.60 1.18
N PRO A 118 -16.42 15.77 0.56
CA PRO A 118 -15.43 16.62 -0.11
C PRO A 118 -14.24 17.02 0.78
N LYS A 119 -14.44 17.16 2.09
CA LYS A 119 -13.36 17.45 3.05
C LYS A 119 -12.38 16.27 3.14
N VAL A 120 -12.89 15.05 3.10
CA VAL A 120 -12.06 13.84 3.09
C VAL A 120 -11.25 13.77 1.80
N LYS A 121 -11.89 14.02 0.64
CA LYS A 121 -11.17 14.10 -0.65
C LYS A 121 -10.06 15.17 -0.62
N ALA A 122 -10.34 16.34 -0.05
CA ALA A 122 -9.34 17.40 0.11
C ALA A 122 -8.18 16.96 1.02
N LEU A 123 -8.47 16.29 2.14
CA LEU A 123 -7.44 15.74 3.04
C LEU A 123 -6.54 14.74 2.31
N LEU A 124 -7.12 13.77 1.61
CA LEU A 124 -6.36 12.76 0.85
C LEU A 124 -5.48 13.40 -0.22
N LYS A 125 -6.01 14.40 -0.93
CA LYS A 125 -5.26 15.16 -1.93
C LYS A 125 -4.06 15.85 -1.30
N THR A 126 -4.27 16.63 -0.23
CA THR A 126 -3.20 17.36 0.47
C THR A 126 -2.13 16.41 1.01
N THR A 127 -2.54 15.27 1.59
CA THR A 127 -1.60 14.25 2.09
C THR A 127 -0.73 13.69 0.96
N LYS A 128 -1.33 13.39 -0.18
CA LYS A 128 -0.59 12.91 -1.36
C LYS A 128 0.37 13.97 -1.90
N GLU A 129 -0.08 15.20 -2.03
CA GLU A 129 0.76 16.32 -2.48
C GLU A 129 1.95 16.55 -1.54
N SER A 130 1.74 16.46 -0.22
CA SER A 130 2.80 16.59 0.79
C SER A 130 3.90 15.53 0.61
N LEU A 131 3.54 14.29 0.28
CA LEU A 131 4.51 13.23 -0.02
C LEU A 131 5.37 13.59 -1.23
N TYR A 132 4.77 14.04 -2.32
CA TYR A 132 5.52 14.41 -3.52
C TYR A 132 6.42 15.61 -3.28
N PHE A 133 5.98 16.63 -2.56
CA PHE A 133 6.84 17.76 -2.16
C PHE A 133 8.02 17.30 -1.32
N CYS A 134 7.81 16.38 -0.37
CA CYS A 134 8.88 15.82 0.44
C CYS A 134 9.91 15.05 -0.40
N LEU A 135 9.43 14.22 -1.34
CA LEU A 135 10.30 13.45 -2.23
C LEU A 135 11.16 14.36 -3.12
N LEU A 136 10.56 15.41 -3.69
CA LEU A 136 11.30 16.41 -4.50
C LEU A 136 12.36 17.14 -3.67
N TYR A 137 12.04 17.52 -2.43
CA TYR A 137 12.95 18.25 -1.56
C TYR A 137 14.13 17.40 -1.05
N THR A 138 13.93 16.10 -0.88
CA THR A 138 14.92 15.18 -0.28
C THR A 138 15.66 14.32 -1.29
N SER A 139 15.41 14.49 -2.59
CA SER A 139 16.05 13.73 -3.67
C SER A 139 16.87 14.67 -4.57
N ASP A 140 17.80 14.08 -5.33
CA ASP A 140 18.59 14.80 -6.34
C ASP A 140 17.72 15.48 -7.42
N ALA A 141 16.47 15.08 -7.56
CA ALA A 141 15.49 15.73 -8.44
C ALA A 141 15.20 17.19 -8.03
N ALA A 142 15.56 17.62 -6.80
CA ALA A 142 15.44 19.02 -6.38
C ALA A 142 16.45 19.91 -7.10
N ASP A 143 17.57 19.37 -7.55
CA ASP A 143 18.63 20.09 -8.26
C ASP A 143 18.34 20.26 -9.75
N ASP A 144 17.37 19.46 -10.29
CA ASP A 144 16.97 19.49 -11.71
C ASP A 144 15.79 20.45 -12.00
N THR A 145 15.34 21.22 -11.02
CA THR A 145 14.28 22.22 -11.26
C THR A 145 14.88 23.51 -11.84
N PRO A 146 14.44 23.96 -13.02
CA PRO A 146 14.93 25.16 -13.67
C PRO A 146 14.61 26.44 -12.89
#